data_784caf1401afea96b18e8259927c16ca
#
_entry.id   784caf1401afea96b18e8259927c16ca
#
_cell.length_a   1.000
_cell.length_b   1.000
_cell.length_c   1.000
_cell.angle_alpha   90.00
_cell.angle_beta   90.00
_cell.angle_gamma   90.00
#
_symmetry.space_group_name_H-M   'P 1'
#
loop_
_entity.id
_entity.type
_entity.pdbx_description
1 polymer ?
#
loop_
_entity_poly.entity_id
_entity_poly.type
_entity_poly.pdbx_seq_one_letter_code
_entity_poly.pdbx_strand_id
1 'polypeptide(L)'
;GRDVAMVNLGDVALFATAYYIFAEIERDGFPARMLPGVTSVAAVAARLGQSLTEMEQPLHILPASCDLDAALALPGTKVLMKSGSAIHETVAALGRAGLLKRASMVADCGLPSERVFRDLREIPENVSYFATILVRSE
;
A
#
# COMPACT_ATOMS: atom_id res chain seq x y z
N GLY A 1 -0.64 29.83 -23.26
CA GLY A 1 -0.78 28.60 -22.54
C GLY A 1 -0.74 28.84 -21.05
N ARG A 2 -1.29 27.93 -20.26
CA ARG A 2 -1.20 27.94 -18.79
C ARG A 2 -0.66 26.58 -18.35
N ASP A 3 0.19 26.60 -17.35
CA ASP A 3 0.61 25.38 -16.70
C ASP A 3 -0.53 24.82 -15.83
N VAL A 4 -0.68 23.50 -15.83
CA VAL A 4 -1.69 22.79 -15.05
C VAL A 4 -0.95 21.80 -14.15
N ALA A 5 -1.28 21.81 -12.87
CA ALA A 5 -0.79 20.84 -11.90
C ALA A 5 -1.92 19.93 -11.45
N MET A 6 -1.74 18.61 -11.59
CA MET A 6 -2.63 17.62 -11.02
C MET A 6 -2.00 17.07 -9.75
N VAL A 7 -2.73 17.16 -8.64
CA VAL A 7 -2.27 16.62 -7.36
C VAL A 7 -2.78 15.20 -7.15
N ASN A 8 -1.94 14.36 -6.55
CA ASN A 8 -2.25 12.98 -6.21
C ASN A 8 -1.88 12.71 -4.75
N LEU A 9 -2.68 11.91 -4.06
CA LEU A 9 -2.37 11.49 -2.71
C LEU A 9 -1.31 10.37 -2.77
N GLY A 10 -0.17 10.57 -2.10
CA GLY A 10 0.96 9.64 -2.13
C GLY A 10 1.89 9.88 -3.31
N ASP A 11 2.36 8.83 -3.96
CA ASP A 11 3.24 8.89 -5.13
C ASP A 11 2.48 8.63 -6.43
N VAL A 12 2.87 9.31 -7.50
CA VAL A 12 2.18 9.25 -8.79
C VAL A 12 2.51 8.00 -9.60
N ALA A 13 3.57 7.26 -9.24
CA ALA A 13 4.04 6.10 -9.98
C ALA A 13 3.60 4.76 -9.37
N LEU A 14 3.12 4.74 -8.11
CA LEU A 14 2.78 3.50 -7.41
C LEU A 14 1.26 3.35 -7.27
N PHE A 15 0.65 2.50 -8.10
CA PHE A 15 -0.80 2.22 -8.13
C PHE A 15 -1.69 3.47 -8.20
N ALA A 16 -1.20 4.53 -8.85
CA ALA A 16 -1.89 5.81 -8.96
C ALA A 16 -2.68 5.92 -10.27
N THR A 17 -3.94 6.34 -10.17
CA THR A 17 -4.79 6.63 -11.35
C THR A 17 -4.22 7.79 -12.16
N ALA A 18 -3.45 8.69 -11.53
CA ALA A 18 -2.77 9.81 -12.17
C ALA A 18 -1.89 9.39 -13.36
N TYR A 19 -1.29 8.19 -13.31
CA TYR A 19 -0.47 7.67 -14.39
C TYR A 19 -1.25 7.48 -15.71
N TYR A 20 -2.51 7.05 -15.64
CA TYR A 20 -3.32 6.87 -16.85
C TYR A 20 -3.59 8.21 -17.53
N ILE A 21 -3.85 9.26 -16.77
CA ILE A 21 -4.05 10.62 -17.29
C ILE A 21 -2.75 11.16 -17.87
N PHE A 22 -1.62 10.95 -17.19
CA PHE A 22 -0.29 11.31 -17.66
C PHE A 22 0.00 10.68 -19.03
N ALA A 23 -0.23 9.37 -19.18
CA ALA A 23 0.02 8.64 -20.42
C ALA A 23 -0.86 9.15 -21.59
N GLU A 24 -2.12 9.55 -21.32
CA GLU A 24 -2.99 10.17 -22.35
C GLU A 24 -2.46 11.53 -22.79
N ILE A 25 -2.03 12.38 -21.84
CA ILE A 25 -1.48 13.71 -22.12
C ILE A 25 -0.22 13.60 -22.99
N GLU A 26 0.68 12.66 -22.67
CA GLU A 26 1.88 12.42 -23.50
C GLU A 26 1.52 11.90 -24.91
N ARG A 27 0.55 10.99 -25.00
CA ARG A 27 0.08 10.47 -26.30
C ARG A 27 -0.51 11.56 -27.18
N ASP A 28 -1.19 12.54 -26.58
CA ASP A 28 -1.74 13.70 -27.28
C ASP A 28 -0.67 14.75 -27.63
N GLY A 29 0.61 14.51 -27.32
CA GLY A 29 1.73 15.36 -27.70
C GLY A 29 1.95 16.58 -26.80
N PHE A 30 1.32 16.62 -25.62
CA PHE A 30 1.56 17.70 -24.64
C PHE A 30 2.74 17.37 -23.74
N PRO A 31 3.62 18.35 -23.43
CA PRO A 31 4.70 18.14 -22.49
C PRO A 31 4.14 17.93 -21.07
N ALA A 32 4.48 16.82 -20.47
CA ALA A 32 4.09 16.49 -19.10
C ALA A 32 5.27 15.92 -18.31
N ARG A 33 5.20 15.99 -16.98
CA ARG A 33 6.19 15.36 -16.11
C ARG A 33 5.56 14.89 -14.81
N MET A 34 6.01 13.76 -14.31
CA MET A 34 5.68 13.30 -12.97
C MET A 34 6.69 13.86 -11.96
N LEU A 35 6.17 14.32 -10.83
CA LEU A 35 6.98 14.69 -9.67
C LEU A 35 6.79 13.60 -8.60
N PRO A 36 7.87 13.00 -8.08
CA PRO A 36 7.76 11.95 -7.08
C PRO A 36 7.21 12.47 -5.76
N GLY A 37 6.43 11.65 -5.09
CA GLY A 37 5.91 11.91 -3.77
C GLY A 37 6.36 10.86 -2.75
N VAL A 38 5.84 10.93 -1.53
CA VAL A 38 6.03 9.88 -0.53
C VAL A 38 4.96 8.81 -0.75
N THR A 39 5.38 7.58 -1.05
CA THR A 39 4.45 6.47 -1.22
C THR A 39 3.77 6.14 0.10
N SER A 40 2.51 5.65 0.05
CA SER A 40 1.83 5.12 1.24
C SER A 40 2.61 3.97 1.90
N VAL A 41 3.38 3.22 1.13
CA VAL A 41 4.26 2.15 1.62
C VAL A 41 5.30 2.69 2.59
N ALA A 42 6.03 3.75 2.20
CA ALA A 42 7.03 4.39 3.05
C ALA A 42 6.38 5.14 4.23
N ALA A 43 5.26 5.82 4.00
CA ALA A 43 4.53 6.53 5.04
C ALA A 43 4.04 5.58 6.14
N VAL A 44 3.46 4.44 5.76
CA VAL A 44 2.97 3.41 6.69
C VAL A 44 4.12 2.78 7.48
N ALA A 45 5.23 2.45 6.84
CA ALA A 45 6.41 1.92 7.52
C ALA A 45 6.94 2.90 8.57
N ALA A 46 7.07 4.17 8.21
CA ALA A 46 7.47 5.24 9.13
C ALA A 46 6.48 5.40 10.28
N ARG A 47 5.17 5.37 10.00
CA ARG A 47 4.12 5.47 11.02
C ARG A 47 4.12 4.30 12.01
N LEU A 48 4.47 3.11 11.53
CA LEU A 48 4.62 1.92 12.37
C LEU A 48 5.95 1.88 13.13
N GLY A 49 6.94 2.70 12.74
CA GLY A 49 8.31 2.65 13.23
C GLY A 49 9.02 1.36 12.81
N GLN A 50 8.77 0.90 11.58
CA GLN A 50 9.28 -0.37 11.06
C GLN A 50 10.05 -0.14 9.76
N SER A 51 11.16 -0.88 9.57
CA SER A 51 11.83 -0.95 8.27
C SER A 51 10.99 -1.79 7.30
N LEU A 52 10.99 -1.40 6.02
CA LEU A 52 10.38 -2.18 4.94
C LEU A 52 11.22 -3.41 4.61
N THR A 53 12.53 -3.26 4.63
CA THR A 53 13.46 -4.33 4.32
C THR A 53 14.80 -4.07 4.99
N GLU A 54 15.54 -5.11 5.26
CA GLU A 54 16.87 -5.05 5.84
C GLU A 54 17.82 -5.89 4.99
N MET A 55 19.03 -5.36 4.73
CA MET A 55 20.08 -6.02 3.97
C MET A 55 19.59 -6.59 2.62
N GLU A 56 19.62 -7.90 2.43
CA GLU A 56 19.28 -8.59 1.19
C GLU A 56 17.83 -9.11 1.14
N GLN A 57 17.01 -8.75 2.12
CA GLN A 57 15.62 -9.23 2.16
C GLN A 57 14.79 -8.60 1.04
N PRO A 58 14.05 -9.39 0.26
CA PRO A 58 13.17 -8.86 -0.78
C PRO A 58 11.97 -8.14 -0.19
N LEU A 59 11.50 -7.12 -0.94
CA LEU A 59 10.28 -6.37 -0.65
C LEU A 59 9.29 -6.58 -1.80
N HIS A 60 8.09 -7.04 -1.47
CA HIS A 60 7.00 -7.22 -2.41
C HIS A 60 5.89 -6.21 -2.13
N ILE A 61 5.52 -5.43 -3.14
CA ILE A 61 4.41 -4.47 -3.06
C ILE A 61 3.30 -4.96 -3.96
N LEU A 62 2.19 -5.36 -3.39
CA LEU A 62 1.15 -6.12 -4.04
C LEU A 62 -0.24 -5.49 -3.79
N PRO A 63 -1.14 -5.48 -4.78
CA PRO A 63 -2.54 -5.16 -4.52
C PRO A 63 -3.18 -6.32 -3.75
N ALA A 64 -4.06 -6.05 -2.80
CA ALA A 64 -4.76 -7.09 -2.04
C ALA A 64 -5.73 -7.93 -2.90
N SER A 65 -5.95 -7.54 -4.14
CA SER A 65 -6.72 -8.31 -5.15
C SER A 65 -5.90 -9.38 -5.87
N CYS A 66 -4.60 -9.54 -5.54
CA CYS A 66 -3.78 -10.62 -6.09
C CYS A 66 -4.13 -11.98 -5.45
N ASP A 67 -3.54 -13.05 -5.98
CA ASP A 67 -3.57 -14.36 -5.30
C ASP A 67 -2.81 -14.25 -3.98
N LEU A 68 -3.57 -14.11 -2.89
CA LEU A 68 -3.01 -13.88 -1.55
C LEU A 68 -2.21 -15.09 -1.04
N ASP A 69 -2.63 -16.31 -1.32
CA ASP A 69 -1.92 -17.50 -0.83
C ASP A 69 -0.54 -17.60 -1.52
N ALA A 70 -0.46 -17.36 -2.83
CA ALA A 70 0.80 -17.29 -3.55
C ALA A 70 1.66 -16.08 -3.09
N ALA A 71 1.06 -14.91 -2.90
CA ALA A 71 1.75 -13.70 -2.46
C ALA A 71 2.36 -13.85 -1.05
N LEU A 72 1.62 -14.46 -0.12
CA LEU A 72 2.07 -14.65 1.26
C LEU A 72 3.16 -15.72 1.39
N ALA A 73 3.26 -16.66 0.44
CA ALA A 73 4.31 -17.66 0.39
C ALA A 73 5.68 -17.09 -0.07
N LEU A 74 5.73 -15.90 -0.67
CA LEU A 74 6.98 -15.28 -1.10
C LEU A 74 7.92 -15.02 0.10
N PRO A 75 9.24 -15.09 -0.08
CA PRO A 75 10.19 -14.71 0.97
C PRO A 75 10.21 -13.20 1.18
N GLY A 76 10.65 -12.73 2.34
CA GLY A 76 10.83 -11.31 2.62
C GLY A 76 9.54 -10.58 3.05
N THR A 77 9.60 -9.26 3.06
CA THR A 77 8.51 -8.38 3.48
C THR A 77 7.46 -8.22 2.37
N LYS A 78 6.19 -8.23 2.73
CA LYS A 78 5.08 -7.94 1.83
C LYS A 78 4.33 -6.71 2.30
N VAL A 79 3.98 -5.85 1.35
CA VAL A 79 3.08 -4.72 1.56
C VAL A 79 1.84 -4.94 0.71
N LEU A 80 0.71 -5.14 1.37
CA LEU A 80 -0.58 -5.32 0.70
C LEU A 80 -1.31 -4.00 0.67
N MET A 81 -1.54 -3.48 -0.53
CA MET A 81 -2.20 -2.19 -0.76
C MET A 81 -3.64 -2.38 -1.19
N LYS A 82 -4.47 -1.36 -0.96
CA LYS A 82 -5.90 -1.35 -1.35
C LYS A 82 -6.69 -2.49 -0.69
N SER A 83 -6.36 -2.82 0.56
CA SER A 83 -6.93 -3.96 1.27
C SER A 83 -8.34 -3.71 1.82
N GLY A 84 -8.81 -2.46 1.86
CA GLY A 84 -10.03 -2.08 2.59
C GLY A 84 -11.28 -2.88 2.21
N SER A 85 -11.53 -3.10 0.91
CA SER A 85 -12.70 -3.85 0.43
C SER A 85 -12.59 -5.36 0.62
N ALA A 86 -11.36 -5.90 0.79
CA ALA A 86 -11.07 -7.32 0.96
C ALA A 86 -10.40 -7.61 2.31
N ILE A 87 -10.58 -6.74 3.29
CA ILE A 87 -9.78 -6.78 4.52
C ILE A 87 -9.98 -8.08 5.31
N HIS A 88 -11.20 -8.58 5.42
CA HIS A 88 -11.48 -9.81 6.17
C HIS A 88 -10.91 -11.04 5.46
N GLU A 89 -10.96 -11.09 4.13
CA GLU A 89 -10.33 -12.15 3.34
C GLU A 89 -8.82 -12.11 3.49
N THR A 90 -8.23 -10.92 3.43
CA THR A 90 -6.79 -10.72 3.65
C THR A 90 -6.35 -11.17 5.04
N VAL A 91 -7.10 -10.83 6.08
CA VAL A 91 -6.81 -11.27 7.46
C VAL A 91 -6.98 -12.77 7.62
N ALA A 92 -7.99 -13.36 6.98
CA ALA A 92 -8.16 -14.82 6.98
C ALA A 92 -6.98 -15.53 6.27
N ALA A 93 -6.51 -15.00 5.13
CA ALA A 93 -5.34 -15.52 4.44
C ALA A 93 -4.06 -15.42 5.29
N LEU A 94 -3.84 -14.27 5.94
CA LEU A 94 -2.74 -14.09 6.90
C LEU A 94 -2.81 -15.09 8.06
N GLY A 95 -4.03 -15.39 8.53
CA GLY A 95 -4.27 -16.40 9.56
C GLY A 95 -3.88 -17.80 9.10
N ARG A 96 -4.30 -18.20 7.90
CA ARG A 96 -3.94 -19.51 7.30
C ARG A 96 -2.42 -19.64 7.11
N ALA A 97 -1.77 -18.56 6.69
CA ALA A 97 -0.33 -18.50 6.49
C ALA A 97 0.49 -18.39 7.80
N GLY A 98 -0.17 -18.23 8.99
CA GLY A 98 0.52 -18.07 10.27
C GLY A 98 1.23 -16.71 10.44
N LEU A 99 0.87 -15.69 9.63
CA LEU A 99 1.58 -14.41 9.53
C LEU A 99 0.93 -13.27 10.34
N LEU A 100 -0.20 -13.50 11.01
CA LEU A 100 -0.93 -12.43 11.75
C LEU A 100 -0.05 -11.70 12.78
N LYS A 101 0.84 -12.40 13.47
CA LYS A 101 1.74 -11.79 14.48
C LYS A 101 2.81 -10.87 13.88
N ARG A 102 3.03 -10.96 12.56
CA ARG A 102 4.01 -10.17 11.80
C ARG A 102 3.35 -9.08 10.95
N ALA A 103 2.02 -9.05 10.96
CA ALA A 103 1.23 -8.13 10.15
C ALA A 103 0.75 -6.95 11.00
N SER A 104 0.89 -5.75 10.46
CA SER A 104 0.34 -4.52 11.01
C SER A 104 -0.29 -3.71 9.89
N MET A 105 -1.25 -2.86 10.21
CA MET A 105 -1.97 -2.06 9.21
C MET A 105 -2.06 -0.60 9.65
N VAL A 106 -1.99 0.29 8.68
CA VAL A 106 -2.44 1.68 8.85
C VAL A 106 -3.51 1.97 7.81
N ALA A 107 -4.65 2.45 8.27
CA ALA A 107 -5.71 2.99 7.44
C ALA A 107 -5.62 4.51 7.44
N ASP A 108 -5.84 5.14 6.29
CA ASP A 108 -5.84 6.61 6.11
C ASP A 108 -4.56 7.29 6.59
N CYS A 109 -3.39 6.68 6.36
CA CYS A 109 -2.10 7.17 6.84
C CYS A 109 -1.87 8.63 6.45
N GLY A 110 -1.61 9.49 7.45
CA GLY A 110 -1.40 10.93 7.28
C GLY A 110 -2.68 11.76 7.14
N LEU A 111 -3.85 11.16 7.20
CA LEU A 111 -5.15 11.86 7.20
C LEU A 111 -5.69 12.03 8.64
N PRO A 112 -6.63 12.96 8.88
CA PRO A 112 -7.26 13.11 10.20
C PRO A 112 -7.99 11.85 10.70
N SER A 113 -8.39 10.97 9.78
CA SER A 113 -9.03 9.67 10.05
C SER A 113 -8.06 8.53 10.25
N GLU A 114 -6.75 8.79 10.35
CA GLU A 114 -5.73 7.76 10.50
C GLU A 114 -6.01 6.81 11.67
N ARG A 115 -5.91 5.51 11.39
CA ARG A 115 -5.99 4.46 12.40
C ARG A 115 -4.84 3.46 12.22
N VAL A 116 -4.23 3.08 13.33
CA VAL A 116 -3.11 2.12 13.37
C VAL A 116 -3.59 0.84 14.06
N PHE A 117 -3.38 -0.30 13.40
CA PHE A 117 -3.70 -1.62 13.91
C PHE A 117 -2.42 -2.46 13.96
N ARG A 118 -1.97 -2.76 15.17
CA ARG A 118 -0.80 -3.63 15.40
C ARG A 118 -1.19 -5.09 15.55
N ASP A 119 -2.46 -5.35 15.80
CA ASP A 119 -3.08 -6.67 15.79
C ASP A 119 -4.27 -6.66 14.84
N LEU A 120 -4.17 -7.41 13.76
CA LEU A 120 -5.22 -7.45 12.75
C LEU A 120 -6.45 -8.28 13.13
N ARG A 121 -6.42 -8.93 14.30
CA ARG A 121 -7.62 -9.60 14.86
C ARG A 121 -8.62 -8.61 15.46
N GLU A 122 -8.19 -7.39 15.72
CA GLU A 122 -8.99 -6.32 16.36
C GLU A 122 -9.54 -5.30 15.35
N ILE A 123 -9.48 -5.60 14.06
CA ILE A 123 -9.96 -4.67 13.03
C ILE A 123 -11.50 -4.62 13.03
N PRO A 124 -12.11 -3.43 12.85
CA PRO A 124 -13.55 -3.30 12.69
C PRO A 124 -14.03 -3.87 11.36
N GLU A 125 -15.34 -4.10 11.25
CA GLU A 125 -15.98 -4.58 10.01
C GLU A 125 -15.71 -3.66 8.82
N ASN A 126 -15.67 -2.34 9.05
CA ASN A 126 -15.47 -1.33 8.03
C ASN A 126 -14.08 -0.68 8.19
N VAL A 127 -13.24 -0.90 7.22
CA VAL A 127 -11.92 -0.27 7.10
C VAL A 127 -11.89 0.56 5.82
N SER A 128 -11.23 1.72 5.88
CA SER A 128 -11.05 2.60 4.72
C SER A 128 -10.40 1.85 3.54
N TYR A 129 -10.78 2.24 2.33
CA TYR A 129 -10.10 1.80 1.11
C TYR A 129 -8.59 2.06 1.14
N PHE A 130 -8.16 3.16 1.77
CA PHE A 130 -6.75 3.51 1.94
C PHE A 130 -6.06 2.73 3.07
N ALA A 131 -6.35 1.44 3.18
CA ALA A 131 -5.68 0.56 4.12
C ALA A 131 -4.46 -0.10 3.46
N THR A 132 -3.32 -0.04 4.17
CA THR A 132 -2.07 -0.69 3.76
C THR A 132 -1.60 -1.60 4.89
N ILE A 133 -1.36 -2.87 4.57
CA ILE A 133 -0.87 -3.87 5.50
C ILE A 133 0.61 -4.12 5.23
N LEU A 134 1.42 -4.07 6.27
CA LEU A 134 2.82 -4.46 6.26
C LEU A 134 2.97 -5.81 6.94
N VAL A 135 3.48 -6.80 6.21
CA VAL A 135 3.79 -8.16 6.71
C VAL A 135 5.31 -8.32 6.69
N ARG A 136 5.93 -8.28 7.86
CA ARG A 136 7.38 -8.38 7.99
C ARG A 136 7.90 -9.80 7.70
N SER A 137 9.10 -9.85 7.16
CA SER A 137 9.93 -11.06 7.22
C SER A 137 10.33 -11.38 8.68
N GLU A 138 10.86 -12.56 8.90
CA GLU A 138 11.47 -12.92 10.20
C GLU A 138 12.67 -12.06 10.52
#